data_18151587c096f1c4041c330e07b7b3b2
#
_entry.id   18151587c096f1c4041c330e07b7b3b2
#
_cell.length_a   1.000
_cell.length_b   1.000
_cell.length_c   1.000
_cell.angle_alpha   90.00
_cell.angle_beta   90.00
_cell.angle_gamma   90.00
#
_symmetry.space_group_name_H-M   'P 1'
#
loop_
_entity.id
_entity.type
_entity.pdbx_description
1 polymer ?
#
loop_
_entity_poly.entity_id
_entity_poly.type
_entity_poly.pdbx_seq_one_letter_code
_entity_poly.pdbx_strand_id
1 'polypeptide(L)'
;MPELPEVEHARSLLERFVVGQRIVKVRVGPDTIVCAEDRPQKIAKTFRGAIMEVPDRRGKQLWLPLVDRPAVLVHLGMTGAVRVRGEQGLQLVAHGSVEEHWPPRFEKFWLKLENDVEVAFTDPRRFGRLRLRKAPLHEPPISDLGPDPIVDEIHVGAVGDSLLRRRAPIKSVLLDQKFMAGVGNWIADEACYQAKLNPHRLGVELEPKEAKSLVRKTIAVI
;
A
#
# COMPACT_ATOMS: atom_id res chain seq x y z
N MET A 1 -8.30 -4.94 -6.08
CA MET A 1 -7.18 -3.96 -6.04
C MET A 1 -6.82 -3.75 -4.59
N PRO A 2 -5.59 -3.95 -4.17
CA PRO A 2 -5.21 -3.71 -2.78
C PRO A 2 -5.50 -2.26 -2.37
N GLU A 3 -6.22 -2.09 -1.27
CA GLU A 3 -6.50 -0.83 -0.62
C GLU A 3 -5.78 -0.78 0.74
N LEU A 4 -6.13 0.11 1.63
CA LEU A 4 -5.39 0.31 2.86
C LEU A 4 -5.33 -0.95 3.75
N PRO A 5 -6.44 -1.70 3.99
CA PRO A 5 -6.41 -2.90 4.83
C PRO A 5 -5.48 -4.00 4.29
N GLU A 6 -5.45 -4.20 2.96
CA GLU A 6 -4.59 -5.22 2.37
C GLU A 6 -3.11 -4.84 2.41
N VAL A 7 -2.79 -3.55 2.33
CA VAL A 7 -1.41 -3.08 2.48
C VAL A 7 -0.97 -3.20 3.94
N GLU A 8 -1.86 -2.91 4.91
CA GLU A 8 -1.60 -3.11 6.33
C GLU A 8 -1.38 -4.60 6.66
N HIS A 9 -2.21 -5.48 6.08
CA HIS A 9 -1.99 -6.91 6.22
C HIS A 9 -0.61 -7.35 5.68
N ALA A 10 -0.21 -6.85 4.52
CA ALA A 10 1.10 -7.15 3.93
C ALA A 10 2.24 -6.63 4.83
N ARG A 11 2.10 -5.43 5.43
CA ARG A 11 3.05 -4.87 6.38
C ARG A 11 3.17 -5.75 7.62
N SER A 12 2.05 -6.09 8.24
CA SER A 12 1.99 -6.93 9.45
C SER A 12 2.52 -8.34 9.21
N LEU A 13 2.23 -8.92 8.04
CA LEU A 13 2.79 -10.21 7.65
C LEU A 13 4.32 -10.14 7.58
N LEU A 14 4.87 -9.14 6.92
CA LEU A 14 6.31 -8.96 6.82
C LEU A 14 6.96 -8.74 8.18
N GLU A 15 6.38 -7.89 9.03
CA GLU A 15 6.91 -7.57 10.36
C GLU A 15 7.19 -8.84 11.18
N ARG A 16 6.33 -9.84 11.10
CA ARG A 16 6.48 -11.10 11.83
C ARG A 16 7.70 -11.93 11.44
N PHE A 17 8.22 -11.75 10.23
CA PHE A 17 9.21 -12.67 9.67
C PHE A 17 10.55 -12.03 9.30
N VAL A 18 10.58 -10.71 9.04
CA VAL A 18 11.76 -10.08 8.42
C VAL A 18 12.60 -9.22 9.38
N VAL A 19 12.04 -8.78 10.49
CA VAL A 19 12.69 -7.82 11.38
C VAL A 19 13.98 -8.38 11.97
N GLY A 20 15.07 -7.62 11.83
CA GLY A 20 16.41 -8.00 12.29
C GLY A 20 17.13 -9.02 11.40
N GLN A 21 16.46 -9.55 10.36
CA GLN A 21 17.01 -10.61 9.51
C GLN A 21 17.90 -10.04 8.41
N ARG A 22 19.03 -10.70 8.16
CA ARG A 22 19.93 -10.38 7.05
C ARG A 22 19.43 -11.05 5.77
N ILE A 23 19.45 -10.30 4.66
CA ILE A 23 19.11 -10.81 3.32
C ILE A 23 20.34 -11.54 2.75
N VAL A 24 20.28 -12.86 2.62
CA VAL A 24 21.39 -13.70 2.13
C VAL A 24 21.32 -13.96 0.63
N LYS A 25 20.11 -14.00 0.02
CA LYS A 25 19.94 -14.10 -1.43
C LYS A 25 18.90 -13.10 -1.92
N VAL A 26 19.14 -12.56 -3.11
CA VAL A 26 18.28 -11.53 -3.73
C VAL A 26 18.11 -11.84 -5.21
N ARG A 27 16.88 -11.76 -5.68
CA ARG A 27 16.55 -11.66 -7.10
C ARG A 27 15.57 -10.50 -7.29
N VAL A 28 15.85 -9.61 -8.23
CA VAL A 28 14.95 -8.56 -8.70
C VAL A 28 14.79 -8.76 -10.19
N GLY A 29 13.57 -8.96 -10.66
CA GLY A 29 13.26 -9.19 -12.05
C GLY A 29 13.62 -7.96 -12.92
N PRO A 30 13.95 -8.14 -14.20
CA PRO A 30 14.35 -7.06 -15.12
C PRO A 30 13.14 -6.23 -15.60
N ASP A 31 12.18 -5.97 -14.72
CA ASP A 31 10.95 -5.25 -15.04
C ASP A 31 11.12 -3.74 -14.93
N THR A 32 11.38 -3.09 -16.06
CA THR A 32 11.59 -1.64 -16.14
C THR A 32 10.34 -0.80 -15.93
N ILE A 33 9.14 -1.40 -15.99
CA ILE A 33 7.88 -0.70 -15.69
C ILE A 33 7.67 -0.62 -14.18
N VAL A 34 7.87 -1.74 -13.49
CA VAL A 34 7.74 -1.79 -12.02
C VAL A 34 8.88 -1.02 -11.36
N CYS A 35 10.08 -1.06 -11.94
CA CYS A 35 11.29 -0.36 -11.47
C CYS A 35 11.57 0.92 -12.28
N ALA A 36 10.54 1.70 -12.64
CA ALA A 36 10.68 2.82 -13.58
C ALA A 36 11.60 3.95 -13.09
N GLU A 37 11.63 4.20 -11.76
CA GLU A 37 12.45 5.27 -11.17
C GLU A 37 13.85 4.78 -10.76
N ASP A 38 13.96 3.52 -10.35
CA ASP A 38 15.22 2.93 -9.90
C ASP A 38 15.47 1.62 -10.64
N ARG A 39 16.63 1.50 -11.29
CA ARG A 39 16.99 0.29 -12.07
C ARG A 39 16.94 -0.96 -11.18
N PRO A 40 16.45 -2.12 -11.69
CA PRO A 40 16.39 -3.38 -10.95
C PRO A 40 17.70 -3.76 -10.27
N GLN A 41 18.84 -3.53 -10.94
CA GLN A 41 20.17 -3.82 -10.39
C GLN A 41 20.51 -2.96 -9.16
N LYS A 42 20.05 -1.69 -9.13
CA LYS A 42 20.24 -0.79 -7.99
C LYS A 42 19.42 -1.27 -6.79
N ILE A 43 18.15 -1.67 -7.02
CA ILE A 43 17.29 -2.24 -5.99
C ILE A 43 17.89 -3.54 -5.45
N ALA A 44 18.35 -4.44 -6.33
CA ALA A 44 19.00 -5.69 -5.94
C ALA A 44 20.27 -5.44 -5.11
N LYS A 45 21.09 -4.44 -5.49
CA LYS A 45 22.28 -4.03 -4.73
C LYS A 45 21.91 -3.50 -3.35
N THR A 46 20.83 -2.73 -3.25
CA THR A 46 20.34 -2.17 -1.98
C THR A 46 19.92 -3.28 -1.02
N PHE A 47 19.23 -4.31 -1.49
CA PHE A 47 18.83 -5.45 -0.67
C PHE A 47 20.01 -6.36 -0.26
N ARG A 48 21.00 -6.56 -1.13
CA ARG A 48 22.04 -7.60 -0.94
C ARG A 48 22.83 -7.42 0.35
N GLY A 49 22.73 -8.37 1.28
CA GLY A 49 23.41 -8.37 2.57
C GLY A 49 22.89 -7.31 3.55
N ALA A 50 21.79 -6.62 3.25
CA ALA A 50 21.16 -5.68 4.16
C ALA A 50 20.48 -6.40 5.33
N ILE A 51 20.38 -5.73 6.47
CA ILE A 51 19.54 -6.15 7.60
C ILE A 51 18.22 -5.40 7.48
N MET A 52 17.11 -6.11 7.59
CA MET A 52 15.78 -5.53 7.51
C MET A 52 15.34 -4.96 8.86
N GLU A 53 14.82 -3.75 8.83
CA GLU A 53 14.18 -3.13 9.99
C GLU A 53 12.66 -3.38 9.94
N VAL A 54 11.90 -2.74 10.84
CA VAL A 54 10.45 -2.89 10.94
C VAL A 54 9.80 -2.32 9.68
N PRO A 55 9.08 -3.14 8.88
CA PRO A 55 8.32 -2.65 7.73
C PRO A 55 7.25 -1.65 8.16
N ASP A 56 7.06 -0.61 7.37
CA ASP A 56 6.08 0.42 7.68
C ASP A 56 5.31 0.84 6.42
N ARG A 57 4.19 1.56 6.58
CA ARG A 57 3.36 2.01 5.48
C ARG A 57 2.68 3.35 5.76
N ARG A 58 2.29 4.04 4.69
CA ARG A 58 1.35 5.15 4.73
C ARG A 58 0.43 5.09 3.49
N GLY A 59 -0.88 5.10 3.71
CA GLY A 59 -1.84 4.81 2.65
C GLY A 59 -1.56 3.46 2.00
N LYS A 60 -1.41 3.47 0.68
CA LYS A 60 -1.10 2.27 -0.11
C LYS A 60 0.39 2.11 -0.44
N GLN A 61 1.25 2.88 0.22
CA GLN A 61 2.70 2.80 0.09
C GLN A 61 3.26 2.00 1.28
N LEU A 62 3.78 0.82 0.99
CA LEU A 62 4.54 0.00 1.93
C LEU A 62 6.03 0.29 1.70
N TRP A 63 6.85 0.27 2.74
CA TRP A 63 8.31 0.26 2.56
C TRP A 63 8.99 -0.69 3.50
N LEU A 64 10.14 -1.15 3.03
CA LEU A 64 11.05 -2.05 3.72
C LEU A 64 12.29 -1.24 4.11
N PRO A 65 12.38 -0.75 5.36
CA PRO A 65 13.56 -0.07 5.84
C PRO A 65 14.72 -1.06 5.96
N LEU A 66 15.93 -0.55 5.74
CA LEU A 66 17.16 -1.32 5.77
C LEU A 66 18.20 -0.55 6.56
N VAL A 67 18.95 -1.23 7.43
CA VAL A 67 20.02 -0.61 8.25
C VAL A 67 21.04 0.07 7.34
N ASP A 68 21.28 1.37 7.57
CA ASP A 68 22.25 2.22 6.86
C ASP A 68 22.07 2.27 5.33
N ARG A 69 20.85 2.01 4.81
CA ARG A 69 20.54 2.03 3.37
C ARG A 69 19.20 2.71 3.10
N PRO A 70 18.96 3.14 1.84
CA PRO A 70 17.64 3.58 1.43
C PRO A 70 16.62 2.46 1.64
N ALA A 71 15.42 2.82 2.08
CA ALA A 71 14.29 1.91 2.12
C ALA A 71 13.81 1.56 0.70
N VAL A 72 13.29 0.35 0.54
CA VAL A 72 12.63 -0.07 -0.70
C VAL A 72 11.13 0.11 -0.55
N LEU A 73 10.57 1.10 -1.26
CA LEU A 73 9.13 1.31 -1.34
C LEU A 73 8.49 0.30 -2.28
N VAL A 74 7.34 -0.21 -1.87
CA VAL A 74 6.51 -1.16 -2.62
C VAL A 74 5.09 -0.62 -2.72
N HIS A 75 4.63 -0.34 -3.93
CA HIS A 75 3.22 -0.10 -4.21
C HIS A 75 2.65 -1.35 -4.88
N LEU A 76 1.60 -1.93 -4.31
CA LEU A 76 1.07 -3.21 -4.78
C LEU A 76 0.35 -3.12 -6.14
N GLY A 77 -0.01 -1.92 -6.59
CA GLY A 77 -0.78 -1.73 -7.82
C GLY A 77 -2.19 -2.30 -7.71
N MET A 78 -2.62 -3.03 -8.74
CA MET A 78 -3.97 -3.62 -8.78
C MET A 78 -4.02 -5.11 -8.40
N THR A 79 -2.92 -5.83 -8.59
CA THR A 79 -2.86 -7.30 -8.41
C THR A 79 -1.60 -7.74 -7.69
N GLY A 80 -0.79 -6.80 -7.24
CA GLY A 80 0.42 -7.10 -6.50
C GLY A 80 0.12 -7.69 -5.13
N ALA A 81 0.97 -8.61 -4.70
CA ALA A 81 0.90 -9.22 -3.39
C ALA A 81 2.30 -9.49 -2.84
N VAL A 82 2.46 -9.26 -1.54
CA VAL A 82 3.61 -9.75 -0.78
C VAL A 82 3.29 -11.15 -0.30
N ARG A 83 4.25 -12.06 -0.45
CA ARG A 83 4.13 -13.47 -0.06
C ARG A 83 5.31 -13.88 0.79
N VAL A 84 5.03 -14.64 1.83
CA VAL A 84 6.03 -15.34 2.65
C VAL A 84 5.84 -16.83 2.42
N ARG A 85 6.93 -17.56 2.17
CA ARG A 85 6.87 -19.01 1.87
C ARG A 85 6.30 -19.76 3.07
N GLY A 86 5.28 -20.59 2.80
CA GLY A 86 4.60 -21.39 3.84
C GLY A 86 3.47 -20.66 4.56
N GLU A 87 3.31 -19.33 4.32
CA GLU A 87 2.22 -18.55 4.91
C GLU A 87 1.07 -18.36 3.91
N GLN A 88 -0.16 -18.44 4.40
CA GLN A 88 -1.33 -18.08 3.61
C GLN A 88 -1.45 -16.56 3.56
N GLY A 89 -1.19 -15.97 2.40
CA GLY A 89 -1.48 -14.56 2.15
C GLY A 89 -2.98 -14.31 1.98
N LEU A 90 -3.42 -13.05 2.10
CA LEU A 90 -4.78 -12.66 1.74
C LEU A 90 -5.05 -13.02 0.28
N GLN A 91 -6.01 -13.91 0.07
CA GLN A 91 -6.51 -14.23 -1.27
C GLN A 91 -7.68 -13.29 -1.58
N LEU A 92 -7.38 -12.14 -2.18
CA LEU A 92 -8.41 -11.18 -2.64
C LEU A 92 -9.24 -11.68 -3.83
N VAL A 93 -8.77 -12.73 -4.49
CA VAL A 93 -9.48 -13.42 -5.57
C VAL A 93 -9.22 -14.91 -5.41
N ALA A 94 -10.30 -15.70 -5.42
CA ALA A 94 -10.24 -17.15 -5.43
C ALA A 94 -9.66 -17.67 -6.77
N HIS A 95 -8.40 -17.42 -7.01
CA HIS A 95 -7.64 -18.03 -8.09
C HIS A 95 -6.77 -19.12 -7.46
N GLY A 96 -7.36 -20.30 -7.50
CA GLY A 96 -6.89 -21.62 -7.38
C GLY A 96 -5.45 -21.86 -6.96
N SER A 97 -5.30 -22.85 -6.10
CA SER A 97 -4.09 -23.60 -5.75
C SER A 97 -2.99 -22.81 -5.04
N VAL A 98 -2.60 -23.34 -3.90
CA VAL A 98 -1.25 -23.14 -3.32
C VAL A 98 -0.26 -23.31 -4.47
N GLU A 99 0.47 -22.25 -4.82
CA GLU A 99 1.48 -22.34 -5.87
C GLU A 99 2.52 -23.40 -5.44
N GLU A 100 2.57 -24.52 -6.17
CA GLU A 100 3.50 -25.62 -5.92
C GLU A 100 4.96 -25.19 -6.15
N HIS A 101 5.17 -24.08 -6.86
CA HIS A 101 6.50 -23.57 -7.19
C HIS A 101 6.86 -22.32 -6.39
N TRP A 102 8.06 -22.33 -5.81
CA TRP A 102 8.66 -21.19 -5.17
C TRP A 102 10.04 -20.87 -5.77
N PRO A 103 10.35 -19.61 -6.06
CA PRO A 103 9.53 -18.40 -5.93
C PRO A 103 8.30 -18.40 -6.84
N PRO A 104 7.23 -17.70 -6.40
CA PRO A 104 5.95 -17.70 -7.13
C PRO A 104 6.09 -17.02 -8.49
N ARG A 105 5.23 -17.42 -9.43
CA ARG A 105 5.17 -16.83 -10.78
C ARG A 105 4.93 -15.31 -10.70
N PHE A 106 5.44 -14.56 -11.67
CA PHE A 106 5.34 -13.08 -11.76
C PHE A 106 6.02 -12.32 -10.62
N GLU A 107 7.00 -12.92 -9.95
CA GLU A 107 7.79 -12.21 -8.97
C GLU A 107 8.45 -10.95 -9.56
N LYS A 108 8.50 -9.89 -8.78
CA LYS A 108 9.23 -8.65 -9.05
C LYS A 108 10.50 -8.58 -8.24
N PHE A 109 10.44 -9.05 -7.01
CA PHE A 109 11.62 -9.45 -6.24
C PHE A 109 11.34 -10.72 -5.44
N TRP A 110 12.42 -11.42 -5.14
CA TRP A 110 12.48 -12.51 -4.20
C TRP A 110 13.70 -12.34 -3.31
N LEU A 111 13.50 -12.56 -2.02
CA LEU A 111 14.53 -12.47 -0.98
C LEU A 111 14.55 -13.77 -0.19
N LYS A 112 15.76 -14.25 0.13
CA LYS A 112 15.97 -15.27 1.15
C LYS A 112 16.71 -14.64 2.33
N LEU A 113 16.21 -14.86 3.53
CA LEU A 113 16.74 -14.34 4.78
C LEU A 113 17.63 -15.38 5.47
N GLU A 114 18.44 -14.96 6.43
CA GLU A 114 19.36 -15.84 7.15
C GLU A 114 18.66 -16.88 8.02
N ASN A 115 17.43 -16.62 8.47
CA ASN A 115 16.54 -17.57 9.18
C ASN A 115 15.79 -18.52 8.24
N ASP A 116 16.24 -18.67 6.98
CA ASP A 116 15.63 -19.47 5.90
C ASP A 116 14.25 -18.99 5.43
N VAL A 117 13.67 -17.96 5.99
CA VAL A 117 12.43 -17.34 5.49
C VAL A 117 12.65 -16.80 4.08
N GLU A 118 11.67 -17.01 3.22
CA GLU A 118 11.67 -16.49 1.86
C GLU A 118 10.46 -15.55 1.65
N VAL A 119 10.74 -14.39 1.08
CA VAL A 119 9.74 -13.34 0.79
C VAL A 119 9.75 -13.03 -0.69
N ALA A 120 8.58 -12.86 -1.29
CA ALA A 120 8.44 -12.43 -2.67
C ALA A 120 7.37 -11.34 -2.80
N PHE A 121 7.60 -10.41 -3.72
CA PHE A 121 6.57 -9.50 -4.25
C PHE A 121 6.22 -9.96 -5.66
N THR A 122 4.95 -10.25 -5.89
CA THR A 122 4.42 -10.67 -7.18
C THR A 122 3.49 -9.60 -7.74
N ASP A 123 3.51 -9.38 -9.06
CA ASP A 123 2.54 -8.52 -9.74
C ASP A 123 2.38 -8.92 -11.22
N PRO A 124 1.37 -9.73 -11.56
CA PRO A 124 1.16 -10.19 -12.93
C PRO A 124 0.79 -9.05 -13.90
N ARG A 125 0.17 -7.99 -13.43
CA ARG A 125 -0.29 -6.88 -14.29
C ARG A 125 0.69 -5.73 -14.41
N ARG A 126 1.80 -5.73 -13.64
CA ARG A 126 2.87 -4.72 -13.68
C ARG A 126 2.40 -3.29 -13.36
N PHE A 127 1.37 -3.14 -12.54
CA PHE A 127 0.91 -1.83 -12.02
C PHE A 127 1.57 -1.44 -10.70
N GLY A 128 2.25 -2.39 -10.06
CA GLY A 128 3.07 -2.14 -8.88
C GLY A 128 4.27 -1.25 -9.19
N ARG A 129 4.87 -0.70 -8.15
CA ARG A 129 6.09 0.12 -8.28
C ARG A 129 7.07 -0.23 -7.16
N LEU A 130 8.33 -0.29 -7.54
CA LEU A 130 9.47 -0.39 -6.64
C LEU A 130 10.31 0.89 -6.76
N ARG A 131 10.63 1.51 -5.62
CA ARG A 131 11.39 2.75 -5.54
C ARG A 131 12.36 2.70 -4.37
N LEU A 132 13.42 3.49 -4.44
CA LEU A 132 14.35 3.70 -3.33
C LEU A 132 14.11 5.10 -2.75
N ARG A 133 13.97 5.18 -1.42
CA ARG A 133 13.87 6.46 -0.69
C ARG A 133 14.77 6.42 0.55
N LYS A 134 15.49 7.52 0.78
CA LYS A 134 16.33 7.67 1.98
C LYS A 134 15.50 8.02 3.20
N ALA A 135 14.51 8.87 3.01
CA ALA A 135 13.60 9.33 4.05
C ALA A 135 12.14 9.18 3.56
N PRO A 136 11.55 7.96 3.57
CA PRO A 136 10.25 7.69 2.96
C PRO A 136 9.15 8.67 3.33
N LEU A 137 9.04 9.04 4.61
CA LEU A 137 8.01 9.98 5.09
C LEU A 137 8.17 11.41 4.57
N HIS A 138 9.37 11.78 4.13
CA HIS A 138 9.71 13.14 3.67
C HIS A 138 9.91 13.24 2.17
N GLU A 139 9.78 12.13 1.45
CA GLU A 139 9.97 12.07 0.00
C GLU A 139 8.69 11.60 -0.71
N PRO A 140 8.40 12.12 -1.95
CA PRO A 140 7.31 11.58 -2.76
C PRO A 140 7.50 10.08 -3.07
N PRO A 141 6.41 9.33 -3.15
CA PRO A 141 5.01 9.73 -3.13
C PRO A 141 4.41 9.88 -1.72
N ILE A 142 5.12 9.51 -0.65
CA ILE A 142 4.55 9.43 0.70
C ILE A 142 4.33 10.82 1.29
N SER A 143 5.26 11.76 1.09
CA SER A 143 5.14 13.15 1.56
C SER A 143 3.96 13.91 0.96
N ASP A 144 3.40 13.42 -0.17
CA ASP A 144 2.26 14.03 -0.84
C ASP A 144 0.89 13.52 -0.35
N LEU A 145 0.89 12.49 0.51
CA LEU A 145 -0.33 11.86 0.98
C LEU A 145 -1.03 12.71 2.04
N GLY A 146 -2.35 12.67 2.01
CA GLY A 146 -3.20 13.18 3.07
C GLY A 146 -3.17 12.30 4.33
N PRO A 147 -4.06 12.58 5.30
CA PRO A 147 -4.13 11.81 6.53
C PRO A 147 -4.47 10.34 6.26
N ASP A 148 -3.82 9.45 7.00
CA ASP A 148 -4.02 8.00 6.95
C ASP A 148 -4.89 7.56 8.15
N PRO A 149 -6.09 7.01 7.91
CA PRO A 149 -7.04 6.71 8.99
C PRO A 149 -6.59 5.65 10.01
N ILE A 150 -5.56 4.87 9.71
CA ILE A 150 -5.03 3.86 10.67
C ILE A 150 -3.95 4.48 11.58
N VAL A 151 -3.17 5.45 11.07
CA VAL A 151 -2.00 6.00 11.80
C VAL A 151 -2.24 7.40 12.33
N ASP A 152 -3.10 8.20 11.67
CA ASP A 152 -3.32 9.58 12.04
C ASP A 152 -4.66 9.75 12.79
N GLU A 153 -4.71 10.70 13.73
CA GLU A 153 -5.97 11.14 14.29
C GLU A 153 -6.76 11.97 13.27
N ILE A 154 -7.92 11.46 12.86
CA ILE A 154 -8.76 12.12 11.85
C ILE A 154 -9.75 13.08 12.51
N HIS A 155 -9.50 14.37 12.36
CA HIS A 155 -10.46 15.40 12.78
C HIS A 155 -11.64 15.48 11.81
N VAL A 156 -12.68 14.67 12.06
CA VAL A 156 -13.87 14.51 11.19
C VAL A 156 -14.49 15.84 10.76
N GLY A 157 -14.51 16.84 11.66
CA GLY A 157 -15.00 18.18 11.36
C GLY A 157 -14.19 18.86 10.25
N ALA A 158 -12.87 18.95 10.43
CA ALA A 158 -11.97 19.62 9.50
C ALA A 158 -11.94 18.92 8.13
N VAL A 159 -11.93 17.57 8.11
CA VAL A 159 -11.98 16.79 6.86
C VAL A 159 -13.34 16.97 6.17
N GLY A 160 -14.46 16.97 6.92
CA GLY A 160 -15.79 17.27 6.40
C GLY A 160 -15.88 18.67 5.79
N ASP A 161 -15.35 19.67 6.45
CA ASP A 161 -15.32 21.05 5.94
C ASP A 161 -14.44 21.19 4.68
N SER A 162 -13.36 20.42 4.60
CA SER A 162 -12.55 20.30 3.37
C SER A 162 -13.33 19.67 2.23
N LEU A 163 -14.17 18.66 2.50
CA LEU A 163 -15.02 18.02 1.50
C LEU A 163 -16.05 19.00 0.95
N LEU A 164 -16.69 19.81 1.80
CA LEU A 164 -17.68 20.83 1.40
C LEU A 164 -17.14 21.89 0.44
N ARG A 165 -15.83 22.08 0.36
CA ARG A 165 -15.19 23.01 -0.58
C ARG A 165 -14.89 22.39 -1.95
N ARG A 166 -15.14 21.08 -2.15
CA ARG A 166 -14.76 20.37 -3.38
C ARG A 166 -15.88 20.43 -4.43
N ARG A 167 -15.59 20.98 -5.60
CA ARG A 167 -16.46 20.97 -6.78
C ARG A 167 -16.24 19.72 -7.65
N ALA A 168 -16.11 18.57 -7.01
CA ALA A 168 -15.91 17.28 -7.64
C ALA A 168 -16.84 16.25 -7.01
N PRO A 169 -17.18 15.15 -7.73
CA PRO A 169 -17.95 14.05 -7.17
C PRO A 169 -17.30 13.51 -5.89
N ILE A 170 -18.10 13.26 -4.87
CA ILE A 170 -17.58 12.85 -3.54
C ILE A 170 -16.74 11.57 -3.63
N LYS A 171 -17.10 10.62 -4.49
CA LYS A 171 -16.26 9.44 -4.73
C LYS A 171 -14.89 9.82 -5.27
N SER A 172 -14.81 10.75 -6.22
CA SER A 172 -13.54 11.22 -6.77
C SER A 172 -12.67 11.90 -5.72
N VAL A 173 -13.31 12.65 -4.78
CA VAL A 173 -12.59 13.26 -3.66
C VAL A 173 -12.06 12.20 -2.70
N LEU A 174 -12.85 11.18 -2.36
CA LEU A 174 -12.41 10.07 -1.51
C LEU A 174 -11.25 9.29 -2.13
N LEU A 175 -11.18 9.17 -3.46
CA LEU A 175 -10.10 8.50 -4.19
C LEU A 175 -8.81 9.32 -4.27
N ASP A 176 -8.89 10.64 -4.02
CA ASP A 176 -7.71 11.52 -3.98
C ASP A 176 -6.87 11.19 -2.74
N GLN A 177 -5.71 10.59 -2.97
CA GLN A 177 -4.81 10.18 -1.89
C GLN A 177 -4.27 11.37 -1.08
N LYS A 178 -4.36 12.60 -1.59
CA LYS A 178 -4.05 13.84 -0.84
C LYS A 178 -5.20 14.26 0.09
N PHE A 179 -6.42 13.80 -0.18
CA PHE A 179 -7.58 14.04 0.69
C PHE A 179 -7.59 13.06 1.87
N MET A 180 -7.46 11.77 1.56
CA MET A 180 -7.39 10.68 2.57
C MET A 180 -6.57 9.51 2.00
N ALA A 181 -5.44 9.21 2.62
CA ALA A 181 -4.55 8.18 2.15
C ALA A 181 -5.16 6.78 2.34
N GLY A 182 -4.98 5.91 1.36
CA GLY A 182 -5.36 4.51 1.45
C GLY A 182 -6.75 4.16 0.92
N VAL A 183 -7.64 5.13 0.78
CA VAL A 183 -8.99 4.91 0.22
C VAL A 183 -8.90 4.49 -1.24
N GLY A 184 -9.57 3.41 -1.59
CA GLY A 184 -9.72 2.93 -2.95
C GLY A 184 -11.19 2.83 -3.37
N ASN A 185 -11.43 2.14 -4.49
CA ASN A 185 -12.77 2.12 -5.09
C ASN A 185 -13.80 1.46 -4.18
N TRP A 186 -13.49 0.30 -3.60
CA TRP A 186 -14.48 -0.40 -2.80
C TRP A 186 -14.73 0.28 -1.45
N ILE A 187 -13.70 0.86 -0.81
CA ILE A 187 -13.88 1.67 0.41
C ILE A 187 -14.76 2.89 0.11
N ALA A 188 -14.49 3.59 -1.00
CA ALA A 188 -15.27 4.76 -1.40
C ALA A 188 -16.73 4.41 -1.72
N ASP A 189 -16.98 3.30 -2.42
CA ASP A 189 -18.32 2.84 -2.75
C ASP A 189 -19.09 2.44 -1.48
N GLU A 190 -18.48 1.66 -0.61
CA GLU A 190 -19.08 1.21 0.65
C GLU A 190 -19.36 2.39 1.60
N ALA A 191 -18.42 3.34 1.70
CA ALA A 191 -18.63 4.55 2.50
C ALA A 191 -19.81 5.39 1.99
N CYS A 192 -19.92 5.59 0.68
CA CYS A 192 -21.07 6.29 0.07
C CYS A 192 -22.38 5.53 0.31
N TYR A 193 -22.37 4.20 0.17
CA TYR A 193 -23.54 3.34 0.41
C TYR A 193 -24.01 3.45 1.88
N GLN A 194 -23.10 3.29 2.85
CA GLN A 194 -23.42 3.39 4.27
C GLN A 194 -23.85 4.80 4.69
N ALA A 195 -23.31 5.84 4.04
CA ALA A 195 -23.73 7.22 4.26
C ALA A 195 -25.06 7.57 3.56
N LYS A 196 -25.59 6.68 2.69
CA LYS A 196 -26.78 6.88 1.84
C LYS A 196 -26.63 8.10 0.92
N LEU A 197 -25.42 8.30 0.38
CA LEU A 197 -25.10 9.41 -0.51
C LEU A 197 -24.82 8.90 -1.93
N ASN A 198 -25.37 9.61 -2.92
CA ASN A 198 -25.02 9.34 -4.31
C ASN A 198 -23.53 9.73 -4.55
N PRO A 199 -22.68 8.81 -5.01
CA PRO A 199 -21.24 9.05 -5.22
C PRO A 199 -20.94 10.14 -6.27
N HIS A 200 -21.89 10.48 -7.11
CA HIS A 200 -21.79 11.53 -8.13
C HIS A 200 -22.14 12.93 -7.62
N ARG A 201 -22.71 13.08 -6.43
CA ARG A 201 -22.95 14.40 -5.83
C ARG A 201 -21.64 15.15 -5.63
N LEU A 202 -21.65 16.45 -5.87
CA LEU A 202 -20.47 17.28 -5.64
C LEU A 202 -20.31 17.56 -4.14
N GLY A 203 -19.07 17.71 -3.68
CA GLY A 203 -18.79 18.03 -2.28
C GLY A 203 -19.52 19.30 -1.80
N VAL A 204 -19.56 20.34 -2.65
CA VAL A 204 -20.27 21.62 -2.37
C VAL A 204 -21.79 21.49 -2.27
N GLU A 205 -22.38 20.38 -2.67
CA GLU A 205 -23.82 20.10 -2.60
C GLU A 205 -24.24 19.38 -1.32
N LEU A 206 -23.26 18.98 -0.51
CA LEU A 206 -23.53 18.28 0.75
C LEU A 206 -23.90 19.26 1.87
N GLU A 207 -24.76 18.80 2.77
CA GLU A 207 -24.92 19.46 4.06
C GLU A 207 -23.74 19.11 5.00
N PRO A 208 -23.41 19.98 5.98
CA PRO A 208 -22.29 19.70 6.91
C PRO A 208 -22.42 18.37 7.67
N LYS A 209 -23.63 17.95 8.02
CA LYS A 209 -23.87 16.66 8.68
C LYS A 209 -23.63 15.47 7.76
N GLU A 210 -23.97 15.60 6.47
CA GLU A 210 -23.73 14.57 5.45
C GLU A 210 -22.24 14.39 5.21
N ALA A 211 -21.48 15.48 5.07
CA ALA A 211 -20.04 15.45 4.91
C ALA A 211 -19.35 14.76 6.10
N LYS A 212 -19.71 15.14 7.35
CA LYS A 212 -19.17 14.48 8.56
C LYS A 212 -19.57 13.01 8.64
N SER A 213 -20.80 12.67 8.24
CA SER A 213 -21.25 11.27 8.20
C SER A 213 -20.42 10.45 7.22
N LEU A 214 -20.20 10.97 5.99
CA LEU A 214 -19.38 10.30 4.99
C LEU A 214 -17.96 10.04 5.47
N VAL A 215 -17.30 11.03 6.09
CA VAL A 215 -15.95 10.88 6.65
C VAL A 215 -15.93 9.80 7.73
N ARG A 216 -16.90 9.79 8.68
CA ARG A 216 -16.99 8.73 9.70
C ARG A 216 -17.19 7.36 9.09
N LYS A 217 -18.03 7.24 8.05
CA LYS A 217 -18.27 5.97 7.38
C LYS A 217 -17.03 5.50 6.62
N THR A 218 -16.28 6.42 5.99
CA THR A 218 -15.00 6.07 5.34
C THR A 218 -14.00 5.48 6.34
N ILE A 219 -13.87 6.10 7.53
CA ILE A 219 -12.98 5.60 8.59
C ILE A 219 -13.48 4.24 9.13
N ALA A 220 -14.78 4.06 9.28
CA ALA A 220 -15.35 2.82 9.85
C ALA A 220 -15.30 1.62 8.90
N VAL A 221 -15.18 1.85 7.59
CA VAL A 221 -15.05 0.80 6.55
C VAL A 221 -13.60 0.30 6.44
N ILE A 222 -12.63 1.11 6.85
CA ILE A 222 -11.20 0.76 6.87
C ILE A 222 -10.87 -0.12 8.06
#